data_8019eda59b8205a95d148ca334a903a0
#
_entry.id   8019eda59b8205a95d148ca334a903a0
#
_cell.length_a   1.000
_cell.length_b   1.000
_cell.length_c   1.000
_cell.angle_alpha   90.00
_cell.angle_beta   90.00
_cell.angle_gamma   90.00
#
_symmetry.space_group_name_H-M   'P 1'
#
loop_
_entity.id
_entity.type
_entity.pdbx_description
1 polymer ?
#
loop_
_entity_poly.entity_id
_entity_poly.type
_entity_poly.pdbx_seq_one_letter_code
_entity_poly.pdbx_strand_id
1 'polypeptide(L)'
;MNRQQLDAFLRKVTPREQYYLDHPGARSPIYQTTKQEILHGRPAYVFQLPDLPQDEIHVRKDSRFTDVPYYVHSNVNINYIYSGHCDYLIDDLPVTLYQGDVAIFDLDVVRRKKHLGENDIVINLNLTHAFFNDSFLRKAGEQNIFSEFMLRVLSTR
;
A
#
# COMPACT_ATOMS: atom_id res chain seq x y z
N MET A 1 1.22 -23.71 4.79
CA MET A 1 0.35 -22.90 5.68
C MET A 1 -1.06 -22.94 5.12
N ASN A 2 -2.05 -23.32 5.91
CA ASN A 2 -3.46 -23.31 5.51
C ASN A 2 -4.10 -21.94 5.84
N ARG A 3 -5.38 -21.72 5.40
CA ARG A 3 -6.10 -20.45 5.58
C ARG A 3 -6.22 -20.04 7.06
N GLN A 4 -6.49 -20.96 7.96
CA GLN A 4 -6.63 -20.68 9.40
C GLN A 4 -5.29 -20.24 10.01
N GLN A 5 -4.20 -20.89 9.63
CA GLN A 5 -2.86 -20.51 10.07
C GLN A 5 -2.44 -19.13 9.54
N LEU A 6 -2.80 -18.82 8.30
CA LEU A 6 -2.56 -17.49 7.72
C LEU A 6 -3.35 -16.43 8.48
N ASP A 7 -4.65 -16.66 8.71
CA ASP A 7 -5.49 -15.70 9.44
C ASP A 7 -4.96 -15.46 10.85
N ALA A 8 -4.63 -16.51 11.59
CA ALA A 8 -4.03 -16.39 12.91
C ALA A 8 -2.69 -15.65 12.90
N PHE A 9 -1.86 -15.86 11.88
CA PHE A 9 -0.60 -15.16 11.71
C PHE A 9 -0.81 -13.66 11.45
N LEU A 10 -1.73 -13.31 10.54
CA LEU A 10 -2.01 -11.92 10.20
C LEU A 10 -2.64 -11.13 11.34
N ARG A 11 -3.43 -11.77 12.22
CA ARG A 11 -4.06 -11.13 13.38
C ARG A 11 -3.11 -10.89 14.54
N LYS A 12 -1.98 -11.57 14.60
CA LYS A 12 -1.00 -11.32 15.67
C LYS A 12 -0.62 -9.85 15.72
N VAL A 13 -0.61 -9.31 16.93
CA VAL A 13 -0.04 -7.99 17.20
C VAL A 13 1.47 -8.08 17.08
N THR A 14 2.05 -7.27 16.22
CA THR A 14 3.51 -7.21 16.07
C THR A 14 4.11 -6.34 17.16
N PRO A 15 5.42 -6.44 17.47
CA PRO A 15 6.07 -5.54 18.43
C PRO A 15 5.89 -4.06 18.09
N ARG A 16 5.86 -3.72 16.80
CA ARG A 16 5.61 -2.35 16.34
C ARG A 16 4.18 -1.90 16.62
N GLU A 17 3.20 -2.77 16.36
CA GLU A 17 1.79 -2.49 16.68
C GLU A 17 1.57 -2.36 18.19
N GLN A 18 2.23 -3.18 19.00
CA GLN A 18 2.20 -3.07 20.46
C GLN A 18 2.73 -1.70 20.93
N TYR A 19 3.82 -1.23 20.32
CA TYR A 19 4.33 0.12 20.61
C TYR A 19 3.29 1.20 20.35
N TYR A 20 2.51 1.12 19.27
CA TYR A 20 1.45 2.09 18.97
C TYR A 20 0.26 1.99 19.93
N LEU A 21 -0.06 0.79 20.42
CA LEU A 21 -1.08 0.61 21.47
C LEU A 21 -0.64 1.23 22.79
N ASP A 22 0.62 1.07 23.14
CA ASP A 22 1.19 1.61 24.38
C ASP A 22 1.42 3.15 24.30
N HIS A 23 1.54 3.69 23.07
CA HIS A 23 1.80 5.10 22.80
C HIS A 23 0.81 5.66 21.77
N PRO A 24 -0.46 5.88 22.14
CA PRO A 24 -1.49 6.40 21.22
C PRO A 24 -1.05 7.71 20.56
N GLY A 25 -1.18 7.79 19.25
CA GLY A 25 -0.74 8.94 18.45
C GLY A 25 0.73 8.91 18.00
N ALA A 26 1.50 7.91 18.44
CA ALA A 26 2.85 7.73 17.93
C ALA A 26 2.86 7.41 16.44
N ARG A 27 3.83 7.96 15.74
CA ARG A 27 4.07 7.72 14.30
C ARG A 27 5.25 6.80 14.08
N SER A 28 5.27 6.16 12.92
CA SER A 28 6.40 5.32 12.54
C SER A 28 7.70 6.13 12.45
N PRO A 29 8.81 5.61 13.02
CA PRO A 29 10.12 6.26 12.92
C PRO A 29 10.60 6.48 11.48
N ILE A 30 10.06 5.74 10.51
CA ILE A 30 10.42 5.87 9.09
C ILE A 30 10.20 7.31 8.57
N TYR A 31 9.24 8.04 9.14
CA TYR A 31 8.97 9.43 8.72
C TYR A 31 10.10 10.41 9.10
N GLN A 32 11.01 10.03 9.97
CA GLN A 32 12.18 10.86 10.31
C GLN A 32 13.24 10.83 9.20
N THR A 33 13.27 9.77 8.40
CA THR A 33 14.29 9.55 7.36
C THR A 33 13.71 9.56 5.94
N THR A 34 12.37 9.43 5.80
CA THR A 34 11.72 9.46 4.49
C THR A 34 11.69 10.89 3.94
N LYS A 35 12.10 11.06 2.69
CA LYS A 35 12.05 12.34 1.98
C LYS A 35 10.61 12.86 1.95
N GLN A 36 10.46 14.16 2.13
CA GLN A 36 9.19 14.86 2.02
C GLN A 36 9.26 15.85 0.86
N GLU A 37 8.22 15.91 0.07
CA GLU A 37 8.07 16.84 -1.06
C GLU A 37 6.73 17.56 -0.98
N ILE A 38 6.63 18.73 -1.62
CA ILE A 38 5.35 19.42 -1.80
C ILE A 38 4.68 18.88 -3.06
N LEU A 39 3.61 18.12 -2.87
CA LEU A 39 2.84 17.52 -3.94
C LEU A 39 1.39 18.00 -3.86
N HIS A 40 0.83 18.47 -4.95
CA HIS A 40 -0.53 19.05 -5.00
C HIS A 40 -0.77 20.11 -3.92
N GLY A 41 0.26 20.94 -3.63
CA GLY A 41 0.19 22.02 -2.64
C GLY A 41 0.30 21.61 -1.18
N ARG A 42 0.67 20.36 -0.88
CA ARG A 42 0.82 19.84 0.49
C ARG A 42 2.10 19.03 0.67
N PRO A 43 2.66 18.98 1.89
CA PRO A 43 3.78 18.10 2.18
C PRO A 43 3.31 16.65 2.19
N ALA A 44 4.00 15.79 1.43
CA ALA A 44 3.78 14.36 1.35
C ALA A 44 5.10 13.60 1.42
N TYR A 45 5.09 12.44 2.06
CA TYR A 45 6.25 11.56 2.13
C TYR A 45 6.38 10.75 0.84
N VAL A 46 7.58 10.68 0.29
CA VAL A 46 7.87 9.91 -0.92
C VAL A 46 8.51 8.60 -0.53
N PHE A 47 7.74 7.51 -0.62
CA PHE A 47 8.24 6.16 -0.41
C PHE A 47 8.82 5.60 -1.68
N GLN A 48 10.11 5.31 -1.63
CA GLN A 48 10.81 4.57 -2.67
C GLN A 48 10.99 3.12 -2.21
N LEU A 49 10.81 2.17 -3.12
CA LEU A 49 11.26 0.82 -2.84
C LEU A 49 12.78 0.84 -2.74
N PRO A 50 13.35 0.16 -1.73
CA PRO A 50 14.77 -0.17 -1.79
C PRO A 50 15.03 -0.93 -3.11
N ASP A 51 16.27 -0.94 -3.57
CA ASP A 51 16.71 -1.68 -4.76
C ASP A 51 16.31 -3.16 -4.64
N LEU A 52 15.06 -3.45 -5.01
CA LEU A 52 14.58 -4.82 -5.12
C LEU A 52 15.10 -5.39 -6.46
N PRO A 53 15.48 -6.67 -6.51
CA PRO A 53 15.67 -7.37 -7.76
C PRO A 53 14.47 -7.11 -8.69
N GLN A 54 14.73 -6.92 -9.97
CA GLN A 54 13.76 -6.40 -10.94
C GLN A 54 12.46 -7.22 -11.04
N ASP A 55 12.44 -8.44 -10.53
CA ASP A 55 11.33 -9.39 -10.64
C ASP A 55 10.61 -9.65 -9.31
N GLU A 56 10.88 -8.89 -8.24
CA GLU A 56 10.33 -9.16 -6.93
C GLU A 56 9.09 -8.31 -6.60
N ILE A 57 8.14 -8.98 -5.95
CA ILE A 57 6.99 -8.36 -5.29
C ILE A 57 7.32 -8.22 -3.82
N HIS A 58 7.28 -7.00 -3.29
CA HIS A 58 7.38 -6.79 -1.86
C HIS A 58 6.00 -6.85 -1.24
N VAL A 59 5.74 -7.88 -0.42
CA VAL A 59 4.46 -8.08 0.27
C VAL A 59 4.64 -7.85 1.76
N ARG A 60 3.78 -7.02 2.35
CA ARG A 60 3.76 -6.78 3.79
C ARG A 60 2.34 -6.59 4.31
N LYS A 61 2.13 -6.90 5.58
CA LYS A 61 0.97 -6.42 6.33
C LYS A 61 1.23 -4.99 6.80
N ASP A 62 0.27 -4.09 6.60
CA ASP A 62 0.36 -2.73 7.14
C ASP A 62 0.22 -2.76 8.67
N SER A 63 0.95 -1.87 9.35
CA SER A 63 0.85 -1.72 10.80
C SER A 63 -0.49 -1.08 11.16
N ARG A 64 -1.15 -1.65 12.18
CA ARG A 64 -2.37 -1.12 12.78
C ARG A 64 -2.05 -0.04 13.83
N PHE A 65 -3.06 0.67 14.29
CA PHE A 65 -3.04 1.58 15.45
C PHE A 65 -2.19 2.85 15.26
N THR A 66 -1.84 3.20 14.03
CA THR A 66 -1.11 4.44 13.71
C THR A 66 -1.64 5.07 12.43
N ASP A 67 -1.80 6.39 12.45
CA ASP A 67 -2.18 7.15 11.26
C ASP A 67 -1.01 7.25 10.28
N VAL A 68 -1.34 7.15 8.99
CA VAL A 68 -0.37 7.36 7.91
C VAL A 68 -0.60 8.76 7.33
N PRO A 69 0.36 9.69 7.48
CA PRO A 69 0.25 11.03 6.91
C PRO A 69 0.22 10.98 5.38
N TYR A 70 0.09 12.11 4.70
CA TYR A 70 0.11 12.16 3.25
C TYR A 70 1.40 11.57 2.68
N TYR A 71 1.25 10.71 1.70
CA TYR A 71 2.36 10.00 1.06
C TYR A 71 2.04 9.65 -0.40
N VAL A 72 3.10 9.36 -1.13
CA VAL A 72 3.08 8.72 -2.45
C VAL A 72 4.06 7.56 -2.47
N HIS A 73 3.87 6.64 -3.39
CA HIS A 73 4.87 5.63 -3.74
C HIS A 73 5.48 5.95 -5.11
N SER A 74 6.77 5.72 -5.26
CA SER A 74 7.47 5.80 -6.55
C SER A 74 7.32 4.54 -7.41
N ASN A 75 6.42 3.66 -7.04
CA ASN A 75 6.14 2.37 -7.69
C ASN A 75 4.65 2.07 -7.61
N VAL A 76 4.18 1.13 -8.42
CA VAL A 76 2.80 0.66 -8.35
C VAL A 76 2.56 -0.01 -7.01
N ASN A 77 1.52 0.43 -6.32
CA ASN A 77 1.16 -0.05 -5.01
C ASN A 77 -0.26 -0.63 -5.02
N ILE A 78 -0.39 -1.87 -4.59
CA ILE A 78 -1.67 -2.57 -4.50
C ILE A 78 -1.97 -2.82 -3.03
N ASN A 79 -3.17 -2.45 -2.61
CA ASN A 79 -3.66 -2.70 -1.26
C ASN A 79 -4.87 -3.64 -1.33
N TYR A 80 -4.78 -4.79 -0.67
CA TYR A 80 -5.86 -5.74 -0.50
C TYR A 80 -6.39 -5.68 0.92
N ILE A 81 -7.69 -5.49 1.08
CA ILE A 81 -8.34 -5.49 2.40
C ILE A 81 -8.67 -6.94 2.77
N TYR A 82 -7.78 -7.54 3.56
CA TYR A 82 -7.95 -8.92 4.00
C TYR A 82 -9.08 -9.07 5.02
N SER A 83 -9.24 -8.09 5.92
CA SER A 83 -10.26 -8.07 6.97
C SER A 83 -10.62 -6.63 7.35
N GLY A 84 -11.85 -6.40 7.76
CA GLY A 84 -12.32 -5.09 8.21
C GLY A 84 -12.45 -4.07 7.09
N HIS A 85 -11.94 -2.87 7.32
CA HIS A 85 -12.00 -1.76 6.36
C HIS A 85 -10.75 -0.87 6.45
N CYS A 86 -10.60 0.01 5.48
CA CYS A 86 -9.54 1.02 5.47
C CYS A 86 -10.06 2.34 4.91
N ASP A 87 -9.92 3.40 5.69
CA ASP A 87 -10.32 4.77 5.32
C ASP A 87 -9.13 5.52 4.74
N TYR A 88 -9.27 5.96 3.50
CA TYR A 88 -8.32 6.80 2.79
C TYR A 88 -8.87 8.22 2.59
N LEU A 89 -7.96 9.18 2.47
CA LEU A 89 -8.18 10.41 1.72
C LEU A 89 -7.27 10.34 0.48
N ILE A 90 -7.87 10.31 -0.70
CA ILE A 90 -7.19 10.26 -1.99
C ILE A 90 -7.51 11.55 -2.71
N ASP A 91 -6.50 12.42 -2.93
CA ASP A 91 -6.70 13.76 -3.46
C ASP A 91 -7.83 14.53 -2.74
N ASP A 92 -7.87 14.43 -1.40
CA ASP A 92 -8.88 14.97 -0.50
C ASP A 92 -10.29 14.34 -0.57
N LEU A 93 -10.50 13.36 -1.42
CA LEU A 93 -11.75 12.63 -1.46
C LEU A 93 -11.72 11.47 -0.46
N PRO A 94 -12.70 11.37 0.46
CA PRO A 94 -12.79 10.22 1.36
C PRO A 94 -13.21 8.98 0.58
N VAL A 95 -12.43 7.89 0.76
CA VAL A 95 -12.69 6.59 0.16
C VAL A 95 -12.54 5.54 1.25
N THR A 96 -13.56 4.73 1.48
CA THR A 96 -13.50 3.56 2.36
C THR A 96 -13.48 2.29 1.53
N LEU A 97 -12.50 1.45 1.78
CA LEU A 97 -12.39 0.11 1.20
C LEU A 97 -12.76 -0.92 2.27
N TYR A 98 -13.47 -1.95 1.87
CA TYR A 98 -13.96 -3.01 2.76
C TYR A 98 -13.30 -4.35 2.46
N GLN A 99 -13.47 -5.31 3.35
CA GLN A 99 -12.96 -6.68 3.18
C GLN A 99 -13.28 -7.24 1.80
N GLY A 100 -12.26 -7.70 1.09
CA GLY A 100 -12.32 -8.22 -0.27
C GLY A 100 -11.99 -7.20 -1.35
N ASP A 101 -12.01 -5.90 -1.02
CA ASP A 101 -11.64 -4.85 -1.97
C ASP A 101 -10.13 -4.84 -2.27
N VAL A 102 -9.81 -4.45 -3.49
CA VAL A 102 -8.45 -4.22 -3.96
C VAL A 102 -8.37 -2.80 -4.53
N ALA A 103 -7.43 -2.02 -4.04
CA ALA A 103 -7.07 -0.74 -4.63
C ALA A 103 -5.70 -0.83 -5.30
N ILE A 104 -5.61 -0.29 -6.51
CA ILE A 104 -4.36 -0.18 -7.25
C ILE A 104 -4.05 1.30 -7.39
N PHE A 105 -2.95 1.71 -6.81
CA PHE A 105 -2.49 3.10 -6.83
C PHE A 105 -1.36 3.27 -7.84
N ASP A 106 -1.57 4.21 -8.74
CA ASP A 106 -0.53 4.69 -9.62
C ASP A 106 0.53 5.47 -8.83
N LEU A 107 1.63 5.80 -9.46
CA LEU A 107 2.80 6.44 -8.89
C LEU A 107 2.38 7.75 -8.29
N ASP A 108 2.02 8.73 -8.64
CA ASP A 108 1.88 10.06 -8.06
C ASP A 108 0.55 10.31 -7.31
N VAL A 109 -0.18 9.26 -6.95
CA VAL A 109 -1.44 9.39 -6.20
C VAL A 109 -1.16 9.78 -4.75
N VAL A 110 -1.41 11.04 -4.42
CA VAL A 110 -1.26 11.56 -3.06
C VAL A 110 -2.42 11.08 -2.20
N ARG A 111 -2.09 10.36 -1.15
CA ARG A 111 -3.09 9.82 -0.23
C ARG A 111 -2.62 9.81 1.21
N ARG A 112 -3.55 9.80 2.13
CA ARG A 112 -3.31 9.45 3.54
C ARG A 112 -4.27 8.38 3.97
N LYS A 113 -3.95 7.72 5.07
CA LYS A 113 -4.75 6.62 5.61
C LYS A 113 -4.96 6.85 7.11
N LYS A 114 -6.18 6.68 7.60
CA LYS A 114 -6.46 6.61 9.02
C LYS A 114 -5.87 5.34 9.61
N HIS A 115 -5.66 5.32 10.93
CA HIS A 115 -5.19 4.12 11.61
C HIS A 115 -6.17 2.95 11.39
N LEU A 116 -5.59 1.78 11.20
CA LEU A 116 -6.33 0.52 11.16
C LEU A 116 -6.64 0.09 12.59
N GLY A 117 -7.87 -0.37 12.82
CA GLY A 117 -8.29 -0.94 14.10
C GLY A 117 -7.86 -2.40 14.27
N GLU A 118 -8.28 -3.01 15.36
CA GLU A 118 -7.87 -4.38 15.72
C GLU A 118 -8.21 -5.43 14.63
N ASN A 119 -9.38 -5.30 14.01
CA ASN A 119 -9.87 -6.23 12.99
C ASN A 119 -9.50 -5.84 11.56
N ASP A 120 -8.88 -4.70 11.36
CA ASP A 120 -8.54 -4.19 10.04
C ASP A 120 -7.17 -4.72 9.63
N ILE A 121 -7.14 -5.48 8.55
CA ILE A 121 -5.90 -6.05 8.02
C ILE A 121 -5.79 -5.70 6.54
N VAL A 122 -4.76 -4.93 6.23
CA VAL A 122 -4.41 -4.54 4.86
C VAL A 122 -3.11 -5.22 4.47
N ILE A 123 -3.14 -5.91 3.35
CA ILE A 123 -1.96 -6.48 2.70
C ILE A 123 -1.52 -5.51 1.62
N ASN A 124 -0.31 -5.06 1.73
CA ASN A 124 0.31 -4.07 0.86
C ASN A 124 1.31 -4.78 -0.05
N LEU A 125 1.10 -4.67 -1.36
CA LEU A 125 1.99 -5.18 -2.38
C LEU A 125 2.62 -4.02 -3.12
N ASN A 126 3.93 -4.01 -3.19
CA ASN A 126 4.69 -3.06 -3.99
C ASN A 126 5.36 -3.81 -5.13
N LEU A 127 5.20 -3.28 -6.33
CA LEU A 127 5.64 -3.90 -7.56
C LEU A 127 6.62 -2.97 -8.25
N THR A 128 7.80 -3.48 -8.59
CA THR A 128 8.76 -2.72 -9.40
C THR A 128 8.22 -2.50 -10.79
N HIS A 129 8.64 -1.42 -11.45
CA HIS A 129 8.27 -1.15 -12.84
C HIS A 129 8.69 -2.30 -13.78
N ALA A 130 9.82 -2.92 -13.52
CA ALA A 130 10.34 -4.05 -14.30
C ALA A 130 9.51 -5.34 -14.12
N PHE A 131 8.72 -5.47 -13.04
CA PHE A 131 7.82 -6.60 -12.86
C PHE A 131 6.75 -6.66 -13.96
N PHE A 132 6.33 -5.51 -14.46
CA PHE A 132 5.33 -5.39 -15.53
C PHE A 132 5.96 -5.46 -16.92
N ASN A 133 6.93 -6.33 -17.10
CA ASN A 133 7.52 -6.57 -18.42
C ASN A 133 6.49 -7.23 -19.37
N ASP A 134 6.84 -7.28 -20.66
CA ASP A 134 6.00 -7.88 -21.69
C ASP A 134 5.53 -9.32 -21.39
N SER A 135 6.30 -10.05 -20.59
CA SER A 135 5.96 -11.42 -20.22
C SER A 135 4.81 -11.48 -19.22
N PHE A 136 4.76 -10.55 -18.26
CA PHE A 136 3.64 -10.44 -17.31
C PHE A 136 2.37 -9.99 -18.02
N LEU A 137 2.46 -8.95 -18.86
CA LEU A 137 1.33 -8.41 -19.60
C LEU A 137 0.74 -9.46 -20.56
N ARG A 138 1.57 -10.26 -21.23
CA ARG A 138 1.11 -11.38 -22.06
C ARG A 138 0.45 -12.50 -21.25
N LYS A 139 0.93 -12.81 -20.05
CA LYS A 139 0.33 -13.83 -19.17
C LYS A 139 -0.98 -13.36 -18.54
N ALA A 140 -1.15 -12.06 -18.30
CA ALA A 140 -2.37 -11.49 -17.72
C ALA A 140 -3.56 -11.50 -18.70
N GLY A 141 -3.34 -11.82 -19.99
CA GLY A 141 -4.36 -11.86 -21.04
C GLY A 141 -4.59 -10.48 -21.70
N GLU A 142 -4.75 -10.49 -23.01
CA GLU A 142 -4.69 -9.29 -23.84
C GLU A 142 -5.89 -8.32 -23.72
N GLN A 143 -6.91 -8.64 -22.91
CA GLN A 143 -8.12 -7.78 -22.83
C GLN A 143 -8.81 -7.86 -21.46
N ASN A 144 -8.18 -7.34 -20.43
CA ASN A 144 -8.89 -7.10 -19.18
C ASN A 144 -8.57 -5.70 -18.63
N ILE A 145 -9.45 -5.18 -17.78
CA ILE A 145 -9.34 -3.84 -17.17
C ILE A 145 -7.98 -3.64 -16.48
N PHE A 146 -7.42 -4.70 -15.89
CA PHE A 146 -6.14 -4.65 -15.22
C PHE A 146 -4.98 -4.45 -16.22
N SER A 147 -4.99 -5.17 -17.34
CA SER A 147 -3.98 -5.03 -18.40
C SER A 147 -4.04 -3.63 -19.03
N GLU A 148 -5.23 -3.10 -19.29
CA GLU A 148 -5.41 -1.74 -19.81
C GLU A 148 -4.93 -0.68 -18.82
N PHE A 149 -5.26 -0.82 -17.54
CA PHE A 149 -4.77 0.06 -16.49
C PHE A 149 -3.25 0.05 -16.44
N MET A 150 -2.64 -1.13 -16.42
CA MET A 150 -1.18 -1.26 -16.37
C MET A 150 -0.49 -0.70 -17.61
N LEU A 151 -1.05 -0.91 -18.80
CA LEU A 151 -0.52 -0.31 -20.03
C LEU A 151 -0.56 1.23 -19.98
N ARG A 152 -1.60 1.82 -19.42
CA ARG A 152 -1.68 3.29 -19.22
C ARG A 152 -0.59 3.77 -18.27
N VAL A 153 -0.48 3.14 -17.09
CA VAL A 153 0.54 3.49 -16.08
C VAL A 153 1.96 3.43 -16.65
N LEU A 154 2.24 2.42 -17.49
CA LEU A 154 3.57 2.22 -18.07
C LEU A 154 3.85 3.09 -19.30
N SER A 155 2.83 3.57 -20.00
CA SER A 155 2.97 4.36 -21.24
C SER A 155 3.02 5.87 -20.99
N THR A 156 2.72 6.36 -19.80
CA THR A 156 2.69 7.79 -19.45
C THR A 156 4.06 8.35 -19.03
N ARG A 157 5.15 7.65 -19.34
CA ARG A 157 6.55 8.08 -19.05
C ARG A 157 7.42 8.11 -20.27
#